data_7ae8b36628536ae5d7256d2783833caa
#
_entry.id   7ae8b36628536ae5d7256d2783833caa
#
_cell.length_a   1.000
_cell.length_b   1.000
_cell.length_c   1.000
_cell.angle_alpha   90.00
_cell.angle_beta   90.00
_cell.angle_gamma   90.00
#
_symmetry.space_group_name_H-M   'P 1'
#
loop_
_entity.id
_entity.type
_entity.pdbx_description
1 polymer ?
#
loop_
_entity_poly.entity_id
_entity_poly.type
_entity_poly.pdbx_seq_one_letter_code
_entity_poly.pdbx_strand_id
1 'polypeptide(L)'
;MSGWIDADYVGAAFDGKDLSEVEFVHSKFIRCRFVGTRLTEAKAENCRFEECDFSGARMNAATFSDTSFANSTFRGAHFFLTRFERCRLIGASFVEADLGGLVVVESDWSWAILRHQNLEGAELRGTKLVEADLYEANLKKADLRQTDLTRANLQHARLTGADLRGANLTQVDLRGLDLKGVRLNVEHAILLAQCYGAKVE
;
A
#
# COMPACT_ATOMS: atom_id res chain seq x y z
N MET A 1 28.47 -10.07 2.39
CA MET A 1 27.22 -9.26 2.39
C MET A 1 27.56 -7.92 3.00
N SER A 2 27.47 -6.84 2.26
CA SER A 2 27.67 -5.48 2.80
C SER A 2 26.34 -4.99 3.34
N GLY A 3 26.17 -4.96 4.65
CA GLY A 3 25.02 -4.36 5.29
C GLY A 3 25.20 -2.85 5.43
N TRP A 4 24.13 -2.09 5.34
CA TRP A 4 24.08 -0.66 5.63
C TRP A 4 23.45 -0.50 7.01
N ILE A 5 24.33 -0.35 8.01
CA ILE A 5 23.95 -0.24 9.42
C ILE A 5 24.20 1.19 9.88
N ASP A 6 23.21 1.82 10.51
CA ASP A 6 23.28 3.20 11.02
C ASP A 6 23.73 4.22 9.95
N ALA A 7 23.46 3.93 8.67
CA ALA A 7 23.81 4.83 7.57
C ALA A 7 22.84 6.02 7.51
N ASP A 8 23.37 7.21 7.20
CA ASP A 8 22.55 8.42 7.06
C ASP A 8 22.90 9.15 5.75
N TYR A 9 21.93 9.23 4.84
CA TYR A 9 22.08 9.86 3.54
C TYR A 9 20.96 10.84 3.27
N VAL A 10 21.33 12.03 2.77
CA VAL A 10 20.38 13.05 2.33
C VAL A 10 20.71 13.43 0.89
N GLY A 11 19.73 13.35 0.00
CA GLY A 11 19.87 13.74 -1.41
C GLY A 11 20.84 12.86 -2.22
N ALA A 12 21.25 11.71 -1.71
CA ALA A 12 22.19 10.82 -2.41
C ALA A 12 21.52 10.06 -3.55
N ALA A 13 22.29 9.71 -4.60
CA ALA A 13 21.83 8.94 -5.75
C ALA A 13 22.39 7.52 -5.75
N PHE A 14 21.49 6.54 -5.84
CA PHE A 14 21.79 5.11 -5.94
C PHE A 14 21.23 4.51 -7.23
N ASP A 15 20.89 5.35 -8.21
CA ASP A 15 20.23 4.97 -9.45
C ASP A 15 20.92 3.80 -10.16
N GLY A 16 20.15 2.83 -10.59
CA GLY A 16 20.60 1.66 -11.33
C GLY A 16 21.54 0.71 -10.59
N LYS A 17 21.86 0.98 -9.31
CA LYS A 17 22.74 0.10 -8.52
C LYS A 17 22.09 -1.26 -8.29
N ASP A 18 22.91 -2.28 -8.21
CA ASP A 18 22.51 -3.59 -7.72
C ASP A 18 22.70 -3.63 -6.21
N LEU A 19 21.59 -3.60 -5.49
CA LEU A 19 21.47 -3.71 -4.03
C LEU A 19 20.64 -4.94 -3.66
N SER A 20 20.70 -5.98 -4.51
CA SER A 20 20.06 -7.26 -4.21
C SER A 20 20.63 -7.87 -2.93
N GLU A 21 19.79 -8.49 -2.12
CA GLU A 21 20.15 -9.15 -0.86
C GLU A 21 20.84 -8.23 0.17
N VAL A 22 20.87 -6.92 -0.07
CA VAL A 22 21.45 -5.95 0.90
C VAL A 22 20.56 -5.86 2.13
N GLU A 23 21.20 -5.80 3.30
CA GLU A 23 20.52 -5.55 4.57
C GLU A 23 20.72 -4.09 4.99
N PHE A 24 19.61 -3.39 5.25
CA PHE A 24 19.56 -2.04 5.80
C PHE A 24 19.03 -2.16 7.23
N VAL A 25 19.76 -1.63 8.20
CA VAL A 25 19.35 -1.64 9.60
C VAL A 25 19.55 -0.25 10.20
N HIS A 26 18.52 0.28 10.87
CA HIS A 26 18.50 1.59 11.53
C HIS A 26 18.99 2.76 10.65
N SER A 27 18.89 2.61 9.32
CA SER A 27 19.46 3.56 8.36
C SER A 27 18.44 4.57 7.86
N LYS A 28 18.92 5.76 7.49
CA LYS A 28 18.09 6.86 7.00
C LYS A 28 18.51 7.28 5.60
N PHE A 29 17.52 7.40 4.74
CA PHE A 29 17.64 7.88 3.36
C PHE A 29 16.55 8.92 3.15
N ILE A 30 16.91 10.19 3.15
CA ILE A 30 15.95 11.28 2.99
C ILE A 30 16.17 11.96 1.65
N ARG A 31 15.14 12.08 0.83
CA ARG A 31 15.18 12.66 -0.51
C ARG A 31 16.27 12.03 -1.40
N CYS A 32 16.49 10.72 -1.20
CA CYS A 32 17.47 9.97 -1.99
C CYS A 32 16.82 9.38 -3.24
N ARG A 33 17.65 9.06 -4.25
CA ARG A 33 17.22 8.45 -5.49
C ARG A 33 17.67 7.00 -5.59
N PHE A 34 16.71 6.13 -5.89
CA PHE A 34 16.87 4.70 -6.12
C PHE A 34 16.24 4.31 -7.46
N VAL A 35 16.30 5.21 -8.48
CA VAL A 35 15.64 5.00 -9.77
C VAL A 35 16.24 3.79 -10.48
N GLY A 36 15.40 2.82 -10.86
CA GLY A 36 15.84 1.59 -11.52
C GLY A 36 16.77 0.69 -10.68
N THR A 37 16.89 0.95 -9.39
CA THR A 37 17.72 0.16 -8.48
C THR A 37 17.18 -1.26 -8.34
N ARG A 38 18.06 -2.25 -8.31
CA ARG A 38 17.69 -3.63 -7.98
C ARG A 38 17.78 -3.83 -6.48
N LEU A 39 16.65 -4.13 -5.86
CA LEU A 39 16.49 -4.41 -4.43
C LEU A 39 15.85 -5.81 -4.22
N THR A 40 16.09 -6.73 -5.17
CA THR A 40 15.57 -8.08 -5.09
C THR A 40 16.10 -8.76 -3.81
N GLU A 41 15.20 -9.35 -3.01
CA GLU A 41 15.52 -10.00 -1.74
C GLU A 41 16.23 -9.10 -0.70
N ALA A 42 16.24 -7.77 -0.93
CA ALA A 42 16.76 -6.83 0.05
C ALA A 42 15.91 -6.84 1.32
N LYS A 43 16.54 -6.55 2.44
CA LYS A 43 15.87 -6.43 3.73
C LYS A 43 16.11 -5.06 4.33
N ALA A 44 15.06 -4.46 4.90
CA ALA A 44 15.23 -3.25 5.69
C ALA A 44 14.45 -3.37 7.00
N GLU A 45 15.13 -3.07 8.08
CA GLU A 45 14.58 -3.09 9.42
C GLU A 45 14.84 -1.77 10.14
N ASN A 46 13.79 -1.19 10.74
CA ASN A 46 13.85 0.08 11.46
C ASN A 46 14.49 1.23 10.65
N CYS A 47 14.22 1.28 9.34
CA CYS A 47 14.79 2.25 8.42
C CYS A 47 13.81 3.38 8.06
N ARG A 48 14.35 4.46 7.49
CA ARG A 48 13.57 5.56 6.93
C ARG A 48 14.02 5.83 5.51
N PHE A 49 13.13 5.63 4.55
CA PHE A 49 13.28 6.00 3.14
C PHE A 49 12.19 7.03 2.82
N GLU A 50 12.36 8.25 3.29
CA GLU A 50 11.33 9.28 3.20
C GLU A 50 11.60 10.26 2.06
N GLU A 51 10.54 10.64 1.35
CA GLU A 51 10.63 11.51 0.17
C GLU A 51 11.59 10.97 -0.90
N CYS A 52 11.78 9.64 -0.95
CA CYS A 52 12.71 8.99 -1.88
C CYS A 52 12.04 8.63 -3.20
N ASP A 53 12.85 8.53 -4.27
CA ASP A 53 12.41 8.13 -5.59
C ASP A 53 12.88 6.70 -5.92
N PHE A 54 11.93 5.76 -5.92
CA PHE A 54 12.11 4.35 -6.31
C PHE A 54 11.51 4.03 -7.68
N SER A 55 11.39 5.03 -8.57
CA SER A 55 10.80 4.81 -9.89
C SER A 55 11.52 3.70 -10.64
N GLY A 56 10.76 2.72 -11.13
CA GLY A 56 11.28 1.54 -11.84
C GLY A 56 12.15 0.60 -11.00
N ALA A 57 12.21 0.76 -9.68
CA ALA A 57 12.98 -0.14 -8.82
C ALA A 57 12.40 -1.56 -8.82
N ARG A 58 13.26 -2.56 -8.69
CA ARG A 58 12.88 -3.97 -8.59
C ARG A 58 13.02 -4.43 -7.15
N MET A 59 11.90 -4.56 -6.46
CA MET A 59 11.84 -4.92 -5.04
C MET A 59 11.34 -6.35 -4.81
N ASN A 60 11.38 -7.19 -5.85
CA ASN A 60 10.85 -8.55 -5.81
C ASN A 60 11.41 -9.34 -4.63
N ALA A 61 10.53 -10.00 -3.86
CA ALA A 61 10.87 -10.78 -2.67
C ALA A 61 11.60 -9.98 -1.56
N ALA A 62 11.65 -8.64 -1.65
CA ALA A 62 12.20 -7.82 -0.58
C ALA A 62 11.30 -7.84 0.66
N THR A 63 11.90 -7.67 1.84
CA THR A 63 11.19 -7.61 3.10
C THR A 63 11.51 -6.32 3.84
N PHE A 64 10.48 -5.59 4.18
CA PHE A 64 10.57 -4.34 4.93
C PHE A 64 9.79 -4.48 6.23
N SER A 65 10.45 -4.25 7.37
CA SER A 65 9.81 -4.27 8.68
C SER A 65 10.12 -2.98 9.45
N ASP A 66 9.11 -2.48 10.15
CA ASP A 66 9.20 -1.28 10.98
C ASP A 66 9.84 -0.07 10.26
N THR A 67 9.63 0.01 8.94
CA THR A 67 10.33 0.93 8.04
C THR A 67 9.36 1.98 7.47
N SER A 68 9.81 3.22 7.36
CA SER A 68 9.05 4.34 6.78
C SER A 68 9.45 4.58 5.33
N PHE A 69 8.45 4.70 4.45
CA PHE A 69 8.56 5.15 3.06
C PHE A 69 7.65 6.37 2.83
N ALA A 70 7.45 7.18 3.85
CA ALA A 70 6.53 8.31 3.76
C ALA A 70 6.88 9.25 2.59
N ASN A 71 5.86 9.65 1.83
CA ASN A 71 5.96 10.56 0.68
C ASN A 71 6.92 10.09 -0.43
N SER A 72 7.26 8.80 -0.48
CA SER A 72 8.13 8.25 -1.52
C SER A 72 7.34 7.86 -2.77
N THR A 73 8.00 7.90 -3.93
CA THR A 73 7.40 7.45 -5.18
C THR A 73 7.94 6.11 -5.63
N PHE A 74 7.04 5.24 -6.10
CA PHE A 74 7.32 3.91 -6.62
C PHE A 74 6.79 3.75 -8.04
N ARG A 75 6.83 4.83 -8.82
CA ARG A 75 6.29 4.82 -10.18
C ARG A 75 6.93 3.72 -11.01
N GLY A 76 6.13 2.80 -11.56
CA GLY A 76 6.61 1.68 -12.37
C GLY A 76 7.51 0.68 -11.64
N ALA A 77 7.54 0.70 -10.30
CA ALA A 77 8.33 -0.26 -9.52
C ALA A 77 7.64 -1.63 -9.46
N HIS A 78 8.41 -2.70 -9.24
CA HIS A 78 7.96 -4.08 -9.21
C HIS A 78 8.06 -4.67 -7.81
N PHE A 79 6.93 -5.22 -7.29
CA PHE A 79 6.78 -5.69 -5.91
C PHE A 79 6.40 -7.18 -5.80
N PHE A 80 6.69 -8.00 -6.80
CA PHE A 80 6.31 -9.41 -6.75
C PHE A 80 6.88 -10.10 -5.50
N LEU A 81 6.00 -10.66 -4.65
CA LEU A 81 6.33 -11.28 -3.36
C LEU A 81 7.02 -10.33 -2.35
N THR A 82 6.96 -9.04 -2.54
CA THR A 82 7.46 -8.07 -1.56
C THR A 82 6.57 -8.07 -0.32
N ARG A 83 7.18 -7.97 0.86
CA ARG A 83 6.48 -7.91 2.15
C ARG A 83 6.74 -6.60 2.86
N PHE A 84 5.67 -5.90 3.23
CA PHE A 84 5.69 -4.77 4.15
C PHE A 84 5.03 -5.17 5.47
N GLU A 85 5.76 -5.10 6.56
CA GLU A 85 5.27 -5.43 7.89
C GLU A 85 5.51 -4.28 8.86
N ARG A 86 4.44 -3.77 9.48
CA ARG A 86 4.46 -2.59 10.36
C ARG A 86 5.14 -1.36 9.73
N CYS A 87 5.01 -1.24 8.40
CA CYS A 87 5.62 -0.16 7.65
C CYS A 87 4.69 1.07 7.53
N ARG A 88 5.30 2.23 7.27
CA ARG A 88 4.59 3.49 7.05
C ARG A 88 4.81 3.94 5.61
N LEU A 89 3.77 3.84 4.78
CA LEU A 89 3.77 4.27 3.38
C LEU A 89 2.81 5.46 3.17
N ILE A 90 2.75 6.32 4.19
CA ILE A 90 1.86 7.49 4.23
C ILE A 90 2.19 8.44 3.08
N GLY A 91 1.21 8.76 2.24
CA GLY A 91 1.39 9.63 1.08
C GLY A 91 2.26 9.03 -0.04
N ALA A 92 2.62 7.75 0.04
CA ALA A 92 3.41 7.10 -1.00
C ALA A 92 2.64 6.95 -2.32
N SER A 93 3.33 7.07 -3.44
CA SER A 93 2.73 6.95 -4.77
C SER A 93 3.14 5.67 -5.47
N PHE A 94 2.15 4.87 -5.89
CA PHE A 94 2.32 3.60 -6.61
C PHE A 94 1.85 3.68 -8.07
N VAL A 95 1.83 4.86 -8.66
CA VAL A 95 1.40 5.05 -10.06
C VAL A 95 2.17 4.11 -10.99
N GLU A 96 1.45 3.34 -11.82
CA GLU A 96 2.05 2.38 -12.77
C GLU A 96 2.88 1.26 -12.12
N ALA A 97 2.85 1.09 -10.80
CA ALA A 97 3.58 0.02 -10.11
C ALA A 97 2.94 -1.36 -10.35
N ASP A 98 3.74 -2.41 -10.33
CA ASP A 98 3.27 -3.79 -10.33
C ASP A 98 3.23 -4.32 -8.88
N LEU A 99 2.04 -4.42 -8.33
CA LEU A 99 1.78 -4.86 -6.96
C LEU A 99 1.36 -6.35 -6.87
N GLY A 100 1.58 -7.12 -7.93
CA GLY A 100 1.20 -8.53 -7.96
C GLY A 100 1.91 -9.35 -6.86
N GLY A 101 1.13 -10.06 -6.03
CA GLY A 101 1.67 -10.90 -4.95
C GLY A 101 2.26 -10.12 -3.76
N LEU A 102 1.98 -8.82 -3.66
CA LEU A 102 2.37 -7.98 -2.53
C LEU A 102 1.68 -8.46 -1.24
N VAL A 103 2.43 -8.49 -0.15
CA VAL A 103 1.93 -8.82 1.19
C VAL A 103 2.08 -7.60 2.11
N VAL A 104 0.97 -7.18 2.72
CA VAL A 104 0.94 -6.03 3.63
C VAL A 104 0.40 -6.47 4.98
N VAL A 105 1.18 -6.25 6.04
CA VAL A 105 0.81 -6.62 7.41
C VAL A 105 0.93 -5.41 8.32
N GLU A 106 -0.16 -5.07 9.03
CA GLU A 106 -0.20 -4.03 10.08
C GLU A 106 0.44 -2.70 9.67
N SER A 107 0.35 -2.33 8.38
CA SER A 107 1.03 -1.17 7.83
C SER A 107 0.08 0.01 7.62
N ASP A 108 0.64 1.22 7.59
CA ASP A 108 -0.10 2.47 7.39
C ASP A 108 0.13 3.03 5.99
N TRP A 109 -0.90 2.94 5.15
CA TRP A 109 -0.94 3.41 3.77
C TRP A 109 -1.90 4.60 3.60
N SER A 110 -2.11 5.36 4.67
CA SER A 110 -2.97 6.56 4.63
C SER A 110 -2.45 7.54 3.56
N TRP A 111 -3.37 8.16 2.82
CA TRP A 111 -3.10 9.07 1.68
C TRP A 111 -2.27 8.45 0.54
N ALA A 112 -2.05 7.15 0.52
CA ALA A 112 -1.34 6.51 -0.59
C ALA A 112 -2.10 6.68 -1.92
N ILE A 113 -1.36 6.88 -3.01
CA ILE A 113 -1.93 6.97 -4.36
C ILE A 113 -1.88 5.58 -4.98
N LEU A 114 -3.05 4.91 -5.01
CA LEU A 114 -3.27 3.55 -5.48
C LEU A 114 -4.26 3.47 -6.64
N ARG A 115 -4.53 4.61 -7.30
CA ARG A 115 -5.47 4.67 -8.43
C ARG A 115 -5.03 3.76 -9.57
N HIS A 116 -6.00 3.07 -10.16
CA HIS A 116 -5.82 2.11 -11.26
C HIS A 116 -4.96 0.88 -10.91
N GLN A 117 -4.57 0.70 -9.65
CA GLN A 117 -3.72 -0.41 -9.26
C GLN A 117 -4.45 -1.76 -9.30
N ASN A 118 -3.70 -2.80 -9.68
CA ASN A 118 -4.20 -4.16 -9.57
C ASN A 118 -3.85 -4.74 -8.20
N LEU A 119 -4.85 -4.81 -7.33
CA LEU A 119 -4.82 -5.37 -5.99
C LEU A 119 -5.74 -6.60 -5.88
N GLU A 120 -5.97 -7.31 -7.01
CA GLU A 120 -6.81 -8.51 -6.99
C GLU A 120 -6.22 -9.58 -6.07
N GLY A 121 -7.03 -10.03 -5.11
CA GLY A 121 -6.63 -11.03 -4.13
C GLY A 121 -5.60 -10.55 -3.10
N ALA A 122 -5.30 -9.25 -3.07
CA ALA A 122 -4.32 -8.71 -2.12
C ALA A 122 -4.74 -8.94 -0.66
N GLU A 123 -3.77 -9.28 0.18
CA GLU A 123 -3.94 -9.43 1.62
C GLU A 123 -3.66 -8.09 2.31
N LEU A 124 -4.73 -7.31 2.60
CA LEU A 124 -4.66 -5.97 3.17
C LEU A 124 -5.30 -5.90 4.56
N ARG A 125 -5.53 -7.05 5.19
CA ARG A 125 -6.21 -7.12 6.48
C ARG A 125 -5.53 -6.24 7.54
N GLY A 126 -6.33 -5.41 8.23
CA GLY A 126 -5.85 -4.54 9.30
C GLY A 126 -5.01 -3.35 8.85
N THR A 127 -4.80 -3.19 7.54
CA THR A 127 -4.06 -2.06 6.97
C THR A 127 -4.84 -0.76 7.14
N LYS A 128 -4.15 0.35 7.43
CA LYS A 128 -4.75 1.68 7.36
C LYS A 128 -4.66 2.21 5.93
N LEU A 129 -5.80 2.58 5.39
CA LEU A 129 -5.99 3.17 4.05
C LEU A 129 -6.81 4.47 4.16
N VAL A 130 -6.63 5.20 5.27
CA VAL A 130 -7.34 6.45 5.52
C VAL A 130 -7.01 7.46 4.43
N GLU A 131 -8.05 7.99 3.77
CA GLU A 131 -7.91 8.94 2.65
C GLU A 131 -7.06 8.43 1.46
N ALA A 132 -6.84 7.12 1.36
CA ALA A 132 -6.13 6.55 0.22
C ALA A 132 -6.92 6.72 -1.08
N ASP A 133 -6.23 7.00 -2.17
CA ASP A 133 -6.85 7.12 -3.49
C ASP A 133 -6.83 5.77 -4.21
N LEU A 134 -7.95 5.05 -4.12
CA LEU A 134 -8.20 3.74 -4.73
C LEU A 134 -9.12 3.87 -5.97
N TYR A 135 -9.18 5.06 -6.59
CA TYR A 135 -9.99 5.31 -7.79
C TYR A 135 -9.67 4.28 -8.87
N GLU A 136 -10.71 3.60 -9.40
CA GLU A 136 -10.61 2.54 -10.41
C GLU A 136 -9.65 1.37 -10.04
N ALA A 137 -9.29 1.19 -8.77
CA ALA A 137 -8.45 0.07 -8.35
C ALA A 137 -9.19 -1.27 -8.51
N ASN A 138 -8.46 -2.31 -8.88
CA ASN A 138 -8.98 -3.68 -8.92
C ASN A 138 -8.77 -4.35 -7.56
N LEU A 139 -9.79 -4.37 -6.72
CA LEU A 139 -9.82 -4.99 -5.40
C LEU A 139 -10.62 -6.30 -5.38
N LYS A 140 -10.81 -6.95 -6.54
CA LYS A 140 -11.54 -8.22 -6.61
C LYS A 140 -10.91 -9.26 -5.69
N LYS A 141 -11.75 -9.93 -4.89
CA LYS A 141 -11.32 -10.97 -3.95
C LYS A 141 -10.28 -10.52 -2.92
N ALA A 142 -10.00 -9.22 -2.78
CA ALA A 142 -9.08 -8.72 -1.78
C ALA A 142 -9.60 -8.98 -0.35
N ASP A 143 -8.70 -9.30 0.56
CA ASP A 143 -8.98 -9.36 1.99
C ASP A 143 -8.79 -7.97 2.61
N LEU A 144 -9.91 -7.27 2.78
CA LEU A 144 -9.99 -5.94 3.37
C LEU A 144 -10.58 -5.98 4.79
N ARG A 145 -10.54 -7.14 5.44
CA ARG A 145 -11.06 -7.28 6.79
C ARG A 145 -10.31 -6.38 7.76
N GLN A 146 -11.08 -5.69 8.61
CA GLN A 146 -10.51 -4.82 9.67
C GLN A 146 -9.60 -3.69 9.13
N THR A 147 -9.65 -3.37 7.83
CA THR A 147 -8.97 -2.20 7.27
C THR A 147 -9.63 -0.90 7.74
N ASP A 148 -8.84 0.15 7.87
CA ASP A 148 -9.39 1.49 8.03
C ASP A 148 -9.42 2.20 6.67
N LEU A 149 -10.60 2.26 6.07
CA LEU A 149 -10.87 2.94 4.80
C LEU A 149 -11.54 4.31 4.99
N THR A 150 -11.46 4.90 6.19
CA THR A 150 -12.07 6.20 6.46
C THR A 150 -11.71 7.20 5.37
N ARG A 151 -12.74 7.76 4.71
CA ARG A 151 -12.62 8.73 3.60
C ARG A 151 -11.80 8.25 2.40
N ALA A 152 -11.52 6.97 2.25
CA ALA A 152 -10.84 6.45 1.07
C ALA A 152 -11.70 6.67 -0.19
N ASN A 153 -11.05 6.99 -1.29
CA ASN A 153 -11.70 7.14 -2.59
C ASN A 153 -11.80 5.77 -3.29
N LEU A 154 -12.97 5.14 -3.21
CA LEU A 154 -13.27 3.87 -3.88
C LEU A 154 -14.07 4.04 -5.18
N GLN A 155 -14.22 5.27 -5.70
CA GLN A 155 -15.01 5.50 -6.91
C GLN A 155 -14.51 4.63 -8.07
N HIS A 156 -15.43 3.90 -8.71
CA HIS A 156 -15.17 2.97 -9.80
C HIS A 156 -14.24 1.79 -9.45
N ALA A 157 -13.88 1.60 -8.17
CA ALA A 157 -13.12 0.43 -7.76
C ALA A 157 -13.93 -0.86 -7.97
N ARG A 158 -13.25 -1.94 -8.34
CA ARG A 158 -13.86 -3.25 -8.55
C ARG A 158 -13.69 -4.11 -7.30
N LEU A 159 -14.78 -4.31 -6.57
CA LEU A 159 -14.81 -5.02 -5.28
C LEU A 159 -15.37 -6.44 -5.35
N THR A 160 -15.71 -6.93 -6.53
CA THR A 160 -16.37 -8.24 -6.70
C THR A 160 -15.69 -9.34 -5.87
N GLY A 161 -16.42 -9.91 -4.91
CA GLY A 161 -15.92 -10.99 -4.05
C GLY A 161 -14.94 -10.55 -2.95
N ALA A 162 -14.68 -9.26 -2.75
CA ALA A 162 -13.85 -8.75 -1.66
C ALA A 162 -14.48 -9.00 -0.29
N ASP A 163 -13.67 -9.09 0.75
CA ASP A 163 -14.11 -9.25 2.14
C ASP A 163 -13.85 -7.96 2.93
N LEU A 164 -14.91 -7.21 3.22
CA LEU A 164 -14.88 -5.93 3.95
C LEU A 164 -15.33 -6.09 5.42
N ARG A 165 -15.48 -7.28 5.93
CA ARG A 165 -15.99 -7.49 7.29
C ARG A 165 -15.09 -6.84 8.33
N GLY A 166 -15.70 -5.99 9.17
CA GLY A 166 -14.99 -5.22 10.19
C GLY A 166 -14.15 -4.06 9.66
N ALA A 167 -14.19 -3.75 8.37
CA ALA A 167 -13.55 -2.57 7.83
C ALA A 167 -14.26 -1.29 8.32
N ASN A 168 -13.51 -0.23 8.53
CA ASN A 168 -14.07 1.09 8.81
C ASN A 168 -14.33 1.83 7.48
N LEU A 169 -15.61 2.00 7.14
CA LEU A 169 -16.08 2.68 5.92
C LEU A 169 -16.62 4.09 6.19
N THR A 170 -16.21 4.71 7.30
CA THR A 170 -16.67 6.06 7.67
C THR A 170 -16.37 7.05 6.54
N GLN A 171 -17.40 7.75 6.08
CA GLN A 171 -17.34 8.74 5.00
C GLN A 171 -16.82 8.19 3.65
N VAL A 172 -16.95 6.90 3.41
CA VAL A 172 -16.72 6.28 2.09
C VAL A 172 -18.01 6.38 1.28
N ASP A 173 -17.93 6.85 0.04
CA ASP A 173 -19.09 6.80 -0.88
C ASP A 173 -19.20 5.41 -1.52
N LEU A 174 -20.24 4.66 -1.13
CA LEU A 174 -20.50 3.31 -1.62
C LEU A 174 -21.42 3.30 -2.86
N ARG A 175 -21.90 4.44 -3.31
CA ARG A 175 -22.82 4.53 -4.46
C ARG A 175 -22.12 4.16 -5.76
N GLY A 176 -22.81 3.39 -6.59
CA GLY A 176 -22.30 2.98 -7.89
C GLY A 176 -21.22 1.90 -7.87
N LEU A 177 -20.84 1.37 -6.69
CA LEU A 177 -19.93 0.25 -6.60
C LEU A 177 -20.63 -1.09 -6.89
N ASP A 178 -19.99 -1.97 -7.67
CA ASP A 178 -20.46 -3.34 -7.83
C ASP A 178 -20.08 -4.17 -6.61
N LEU A 179 -21.07 -4.45 -5.77
CA LEU A 179 -20.94 -5.21 -4.54
C LEU A 179 -21.22 -6.72 -4.71
N LYS A 180 -21.20 -7.24 -5.94
CA LYS A 180 -21.47 -8.66 -6.20
C LYS A 180 -20.50 -9.55 -5.45
N GLY A 181 -21.04 -10.38 -4.53
CA GLY A 181 -20.26 -11.33 -3.74
C GLY A 181 -19.35 -10.68 -2.67
N VAL A 182 -19.43 -9.39 -2.47
CA VAL A 182 -18.73 -8.68 -1.38
C VAL A 182 -19.27 -9.15 -0.03
N ARG A 183 -18.38 -9.44 0.90
CA ARG A 183 -18.74 -9.80 2.28
C ARG A 183 -18.75 -8.56 3.16
N LEU A 184 -19.88 -8.31 3.78
CA LEU A 184 -20.13 -7.16 4.64
C LEU A 184 -20.64 -7.65 6.01
N ASN A 185 -20.52 -6.83 7.03
CA ASN A 185 -21.26 -7.01 8.28
C ASN A 185 -22.53 -6.13 8.27
N VAL A 186 -23.37 -6.28 9.28
CA VAL A 186 -24.68 -5.62 9.34
C VAL A 186 -24.55 -4.09 9.32
N GLU A 187 -23.58 -3.54 10.02
CA GLU A 187 -23.30 -2.09 10.07
C GLU A 187 -23.03 -1.52 8.67
N HIS A 188 -22.33 -2.26 7.83
CA HIS A 188 -22.09 -1.83 6.43
C HIS A 188 -23.36 -1.85 5.58
N ALA A 189 -24.26 -2.80 5.83
CA ALA A 189 -25.55 -2.81 5.13
C ALA A 189 -26.40 -1.58 5.50
N ILE A 190 -26.32 -1.14 6.76
CA ILE A 190 -26.96 0.09 7.23
C ILE A 190 -26.34 1.31 6.52
N LEU A 191 -25.01 1.42 6.50
CA LEU A 191 -24.31 2.50 5.80
C LEU A 191 -24.70 2.56 4.31
N LEU A 192 -24.75 1.40 3.66
CA LEU A 192 -25.18 1.31 2.25
C LEU A 192 -26.60 1.83 2.07
N ALA A 193 -27.56 1.42 2.92
CA ALA A 193 -28.93 1.90 2.86
C ALA A 193 -28.99 3.43 3.05
N GLN A 194 -28.23 3.98 3.99
CA GLN A 194 -28.14 5.43 4.23
C GLN A 194 -27.54 6.18 3.05
N CYS A 195 -26.52 5.63 2.36
CA CYS A 195 -25.98 6.22 1.13
C CYS A 195 -27.03 6.40 0.03
N TYR A 196 -28.06 5.55 0.02
CA TYR A 196 -29.19 5.64 -0.90
C TYR A 196 -30.40 6.39 -0.30
N GLY A 197 -30.22 7.09 0.82
CA GLY A 197 -31.24 7.96 1.43
C GLY A 197 -32.22 7.26 2.37
N ALA A 198 -31.99 5.98 2.71
CA ALA A 198 -32.83 5.29 3.68
C ALA A 198 -32.61 5.83 5.10
N LYS A 199 -33.68 5.95 5.88
CA LYS A 199 -33.62 6.16 7.32
C LYS A 199 -33.67 4.78 7.97
N VAL A 200 -32.69 4.47 8.78
CA VAL A 200 -32.62 3.21 9.53
C VAL A 200 -32.87 3.55 11.01
N GLU A 201 -33.94 2.97 11.58
CA GLU A 201 -34.38 3.16 12.95
C GLU A 201 -34.10 1.90 13.78
#